data_e1bc3411ac43ed590475fbd663cb5a04
#
_entry.id   e1bc3411ac43ed590475fbd663cb5a04
#
_cell.length_a   1.000
_cell.length_b   1.000
_cell.length_c   1.000
_cell.angle_alpha   90.00
_cell.angle_beta   90.00
_cell.angle_gamma   90.00
#
_symmetry.space_group_name_H-M   'P 1'
#
loop_
_entity.id
_entity.type
_entity.pdbx_description
1 polymer ?
#
loop_
_entity_poly.entity_id
_entity_poly.type
_entity_poly.pdbx_seq_one_letter_code
_entity_poly.pdbx_strand_id
1 'polypeptide(L)'
;MRHNETEKELVLNYISSANKAVTISDIKTATDFQVDNRTVQRWLNNASKQGLILITGERKARRYVNKPKKTKPTFKFLEGLPSSKQQELLSMLRTMWTHNSTALEGNTLNLGETQFILNEGLTVSGKPLKDHKEVVGHATAIDLLYDMIGNELTVSKIKQLHKAVQTEVIFDIEKPYGDFKVVPNGTYLLLDDSSKIYHAYSRPFDVPKLIIGLVEHIESCKPQSIDEAITLYATTHLIFGQIHPFWDGNGRIARLIANLILLRAGFAPLVIPATRRLDYIAILSKYSAKHEAPSIGEPLFHVGPELNEFINFCKECYKDTMNLINSIKQQD
;
A
#
# COMPACT_ATOMS: atom_id res chain seq x y z
N MET A 1 -35.50 -2.51 12.35
CA MET A 1 -34.10 -2.40 11.94
C MET A 1 -33.89 -1.52 10.71
N ARG A 2 -34.75 -1.46 9.69
CA ARG A 2 -34.61 -0.62 8.48
C ARG A 2 -34.68 0.90 8.73
N HIS A 3 -35.48 1.39 9.70
CA HIS A 3 -35.56 2.82 10.02
C HIS A 3 -34.20 3.42 10.49
N ASN A 4 -33.42 2.68 11.28
CA ASN A 4 -32.15 3.14 11.82
C ASN A 4 -31.03 3.35 10.77
N GLU A 5 -31.05 2.65 9.65
CA GLU A 5 -30.03 2.79 8.59
C GLU A 5 -30.29 4.04 7.75
N THR A 6 -31.55 4.30 7.40
CA THR A 6 -31.97 5.50 6.65
C THR A 6 -31.66 6.80 7.42
N GLU A 7 -31.93 6.81 8.74
CA GLU A 7 -31.65 7.95 9.61
C GLU A 7 -30.14 8.21 9.76
N LYS A 8 -29.34 7.15 9.88
CA LYS A 8 -27.87 7.24 9.91
C LYS A 8 -27.31 7.84 8.61
N GLU A 9 -27.83 7.43 7.46
CA GLU A 9 -27.44 7.97 6.15
C GLU A 9 -27.79 9.46 6.03
N LEU A 10 -28.95 9.88 6.49
CA LEU A 10 -29.36 11.28 6.49
C LEU A 10 -28.47 12.15 7.37
N VAL A 11 -28.04 11.65 8.55
CA VAL A 11 -27.06 12.33 9.41
C VAL A 11 -25.74 12.55 8.68
N LEU A 12 -25.21 11.51 8.01
CA LEU A 12 -23.96 11.61 7.28
C LEU A 12 -24.07 12.52 6.05
N ASN A 13 -25.18 12.47 5.34
CA ASN A 13 -25.47 13.33 4.18
C ASN A 13 -25.56 14.80 4.60
N TYR A 14 -26.21 15.09 5.74
CA TYR A 14 -26.25 16.47 6.26
C TYR A 14 -24.85 16.99 6.57
N ILE A 15 -24.01 16.21 7.28
CA ILE A 15 -22.63 16.61 7.58
C ILE A 15 -21.81 16.79 6.28
N SER A 16 -22.03 15.93 5.30
CA SER A 16 -21.29 15.99 4.02
C SER A 16 -21.65 17.22 3.18
N SER A 17 -22.89 17.70 3.30
CA SER A 17 -23.36 18.92 2.58
C SER A 17 -23.11 20.21 3.37
N ALA A 18 -22.78 20.12 4.67
CA ALA A 18 -22.54 21.29 5.49
C ALA A 18 -21.16 21.91 5.19
N ASN A 19 -21.12 23.19 4.80
CA ASN A 19 -19.88 23.94 4.55
C ASN A 19 -19.15 24.39 5.85
N LYS A 20 -19.62 23.98 7.02
CA LYS A 20 -19.07 24.34 8.33
C LYS A 20 -19.18 23.17 9.31
N ALA A 21 -18.45 23.30 10.41
CA ALA A 21 -18.53 22.36 11.52
C ALA A 21 -19.91 22.41 12.19
N VAL A 22 -20.56 21.27 12.36
CA VAL A 22 -21.92 21.15 12.90
C VAL A 22 -21.93 20.48 14.27
N THR A 23 -22.96 20.78 15.08
CA THR A 23 -23.23 20.13 16.36
C THR A 23 -24.29 19.03 16.21
N ILE A 24 -24.48 18.21 17.26
CA ILE A 24 -25.61 17.27 17.32
C ILE A 24 -26.95 18.03 17.26
N SER A 25 -27.04 19.22 17.87
CA SER A 25 -28.22 20.05 17.81
C SER A 25 -28.55 20.49 16.38
N ASP A 26 -27.53 20.96 15.64
CA ASP A 26 -27.71 21.37 14.23
C ASP A 26 -28.19 20.19 13.36
N ILE A 27 -27.58 19.00 13.57
CA ILE A 27 -27.98 17.77 12.87
C ILE A 27 -29.44 17.41 13.15
N LYS A 28 -29.85 17.42 14.41
CA LYS A 28 -31.23 17.08 14.80
C LYS A 28 -32.25 18.07 14.25
N THR A 29 -31.91 19.37 14.31
CA THR A 29 -32.79 20.42 13.76
C THR A 29 -32.96 20.28 12.24
N ALA A 30 -31.89 19.96 11.53
CA ALA A 30 -31.93 19.84 10.08
C ALA A 30 -32.56 18.55 9.58
N THR A 31 -32.56 17.49 10.38
CA THR A 31 -33.04 16.15 9.97
C THR A 31 -34.38 15.77 10.61
N ASP A 32 -34.93 16.60 11.49
CA ASP A 32 -36.18 16.41 12.23
C ASP A 32 -36.30 15.05 12.95
N PHE A 33 -35.18 14.55 13.48
CA PHE A 33 -35.11 13.23 14.09
C PHE A 33 -35.54 13.20 15.55
N GLN A 34 -36.36 12.20 15.89
CA GLN A 34 -36.72 11.84 17.26
C GLN A 34 -35.68 10.93 17.95
N VAL A 35 -34.53 10.67 17.30
CA VAL A 35 -33.47 9.79 17.83
C VAL A 35 -32.75 10.47 18.99
N ASP A 36 -32.45 9.72 20.05
CA ASP A 36 -31.74 10.24 21.22
C ASP A 36 -30.28 10.62 20.90
N ASN A 37 -29.74 11.56 21.68
CA ASN A 37 -28.38 12.10 21.48
C ASN A 37 -27.29 11.03 21.58
N ARG A 38 -27.47 9.97 22.40
CA ARG A 38 -26.49 8.88 22.56
C ARG A 38 -26.39 8.05 21.30
N THR A 39 -27.51 7.78 20.67
CA THR A 39 -27.54 7.02 19.40
C THR A 39 -26.87 7.81 18.28
N VAL A 40 -27.21 9.09 18.11
CA VAL A 40 -26.55 9.96 17.14
C VAL A 40 -25.04 10.03 17.42
N GLN A 41 -24.65 10.21 18.67
CA GLN A 41 -23.23 10.26 19.06
C GLN A 41 -22.48 8.95 18.78
N ARG A 42 -23.14 7.79 18.97
CA ARG A 42 -22.57 6.49 18.62
C ARG A 42 -22.35 6.38 17.10
N TRP A 43 -23.29 6.81 16.26
CA TRP A 43 -23.16 6.83 14.81
C TRP A 43 -22.01 7.73 14.37
N LEU A 44 -21.92 8.93 14.93
CA LEU A 44 -20.85 9.90 14.64
C LEU A 44 -19.46 9.39 15.08
N ASN A 45 -19.37 8.75 16.25
CA ASN A 45 -18.12 8.12 16.69
C ASN A 45 -17.70 6.97 15.76
N ASN A 46 -18.65 6.16 15.30
CA ASN A 46 -18.36 5.11 14.32
C ASN A 46 -17.93 5.68 12.97
N ALA A 47 -18.62 6.71 12.48
CA ALA A 47 -18.26 7.41 11.25
C ALA A 47 -16.86 8.05 11.32
N SER A 48 -16.51 8.61 12.50
CA SER A 48 -15.16 9.13 12.73
C SER A 48 -14.10 8.03 12.74
N LYS A 49 -14.36 6.88 13.37
CA LYS A 49 -13.49 5.70 13.35
C LYS A 49 -13.31 5.16 11.92
N GLN A 50 -14.34 5.26 11.09
CA GLN A 50 -14.30 4.90 9.67
C GLN A 50 -13.64 5.98 8.79
N GLY A 51 -13.23 7.11 9.38
CA GLY A 51 -12.58 8.21 8.66
C GLY A 51 -13.52 9.02 7.75
N LEU A 52 -14.84 8.93 7.93
CA LEU A 52 -15.84 9.66 7.13
C LEU A 52 -16.01 11.11 7.60
N ILE A 53 -15.84 11.35 8.89
CA ILE A 53 -15.96 12.68 9.51
C ILE A 53 -14.81 12.93 10.50
N LEU A 54 -14.51 14.20 10.76
CA LEU A 54 -13.61 14.63 11.84
C LEU A 54 -14.43 15.11 13.03
N ILE A 55 -13.99 14.78 14.25
CA ILE A 55 -14.52 15.30 15.49
C ILE A 55 -13.51 16.31 16.03
N THR A 56 -13.93 17.55 16.22
CA THR A 56 -13.13 18.64 16.80
C THR A 56 -13.76 19.13 18.10
N GLY A 57 -12.94 19.64 19.01
CA GLY A 57 -13.38 20.09 20.33
C GLY A 57 -13.73 18.94 21.28
N GLU A 58 -13.92 19.29 22.57
CA GLU A 58 -14.22 18.34 23.63
C GLU A 58 -15.58 18.64 24.30
N ARG A 59 -16.20 17.59 24.86
CA ARG A 59 -17.46 17.67 25.62
C ARG A 59 -18.54 18.48 24.88
N LYS A 60 -19.03 19.58 25.48
CA LYS A 60 -20.08 20.45 24.90
C LYS A 60 -19.61 21.28 23.68
N ALA A 61 -18.29 21.45 23.51
CA ALA A 61 -17.69 22.15 22.37
C ALA A 61 -17.47 21.23 21.16
N ARG A 62 -17.87 19.96 21.21
CA ARG A 62 -17.69 18.98 20.14
C ARG A 62 -18.40 19.43 18.87
N ARG A 63 -17.66 19.38 17.74
CA ARG A 63 -18.13 19.69 16.39
C ARG A 63 -17.81 18.54 15.47
N TYR A 64 -18.62 18.35 14.46
CA TYR A 64 -18.48 17.31 13.45
C TYR A 64 -18.31 17.99 12.09
N VAL A 65 -17.27 17.61 11.37
CA VAL A 65 -16.93 18.17 10.07
C VAL A 65 -16.85 17.03 9.07
N ASN A 66 -17.39 17.26 7.90
CA ASN A 66 -17.13 16.33 6.78
C ASN A 66 -15.60 16.25 6.58
N LYS A 67 -15.05 15.05 6.62
CA LYS A 67 -13.69 14.88 6.15
C LYS A 67 -13.75 14.96 4.62
N PRO A 68 -13.17 16.00 3.99
CA PRO A 68 -13.21 16.07 2.54
C PRO A 68 -12.63 14.77 2.02
N LYS A 69 -13.42 14.03 1.24
CA LYS A 69 -12.88 12.91 0.45
C LYS A 69 -11.81 13.57 -0.42
N LYS A 70 -10.55 13.30 -0.13
CA LYS A 70 -9.51 13.63 -1.10
C LYS A 70 -9.94 12.96 -2.39
N THR A 71 -10.23 13.75 -3.42
CA THR A 71 -10.57 13.23 -4.73
C THR A 71 -9.46 12.27 -5.13
N LYS A 72 -9.82 11.02 -5.43
CA LYS A 72 -8.83 10.07 -5.98
C LYS A 72 -8.22 10.76 -7.19
N PRO A 73 -6.89 10.81 -7.32
CA PRO A 73 -6.28 11.44 -8.48
C PRO A 73 -6.79 10.77 -9.74
N THR A 74 -7.05 11.57 -10.76
CA THR A 74 -7.32 11.03 -12.08
C THR A 74 -6.05 10.37 -12.58
N PHE A 75 -6.13 9.09 -12.91
CA PHE A 75 -4.97 8.37 -13.42
C PHE A 75 -4.68 8.80 -14.85
N LYS A 76 -3.57 9.50 -15.07
CA LYS A 76 -3.13 9.99 -16.36
C LYS A 76 -3.05 8.88 -17.42
N PHE A 77 -2.66 7.68 -17.00
CA PHE A 77 -2.57 6.53 -17.90
C PHE A 77 -3.92 5.95 -18.33
N LEU A 78 -5.03 6.38 -17.71
CA LEU A 78 -6.40 6.00 -18.09
C LEU A 78 -7.12 7.10 -18.90
N GLU A 79 -6.52 8.27 -19.07
CA GLU A 79 -7.13 9.38 -19.80
C GLU A 79 -7.45 8.99 -21.24
N GLY A 80 -8.61 9.41 -21.70
CA GLY A 80 -9.10 9.14 -23.05
C GLY A 80 -9.75 7.76 -23.26
N LEU A 81 -9.68 6.86 -22.29
CA LEU A 81 -10.30 5.54 -22.38
C LEU A 81 -11.76 5.55 -21.88
N PRO A 82 -12.67 4.80 -22.55
CA PRO A 82 -14.02 4.55 -22.02
C PRO A 82 -13.97 3.84 -20.67
N SER A 83 -14.99 4.02 -19.82
CA SER A 83 -15.03 3.45 -18.47
C SER A 83 -14.86 1.92 -18.42
N SER A 84 -15.41 1.19 -19.41
CA SER A 84 -15.24 -0.26 -19.52
C SER A 84 -13.79 -0.65 -19.75
N LYS A 85 -13.08 0.05 -20.63
CA LYS A 85 -11.67 -0.17 -20.92
C LYS A 85 -10.76 0.24 -19.75
N GLN A 86 -11.13 1.28 -19.01
CA GLN A 86 -10.41 1.63 -17.78
C GLN A 86 -10.48 0.51 -16.75
N GLN A 87 -11.66 -0.10 -16.58
CA GLN A 87 -11.84 -1.24 -15.64
C GLN A 87 -11.06 -2.47 -16.09
N GLU A 88 -11.10 -2.79 -17.39
CA GLU A 88 -10.35 -3.90 -17.97
C GLU A 88 -8.83 -3.73 -17.75
N LEU A 89 -8.30 -2.55 -18.07
CA LEU A 89 -6.89 -2.22 -17.87
C LEU A 89 -6.47 -2.28 -16.39
N LEU A 90 -7.29 -1.76 -15.48
CA LEU A 90 -7.02 -1.85 -14.04
C LEU A 90 -7.05 -3.29 -13.53
N SER A 91 -7.99 -4.12 -14.00
CA SER A 91 -8.06 -5.54 -13.65
C SER A 91 -6.82 -6.30 -14.15
N MET A 92 -6.39 -6.04 -15.37
CA MET A 92 -5.20 -6.64 -15.94
C MET A 92 -3.93 -6.20 -15.20
N LEU A 93 -3.78 -4.91 -14.91
CA LEU A 93 -2.65 -4.39 -14.12
C LEU A 93 -2.62 -5.02 -12.73
N ARG A 94 -3.77 -5.19 -12.09
CA ARG A 94 -3.91 -5.88 -10.80
C ARG A 94 -3.40 -7.32 -10.87
N THR A 95 -3.80 -8.06 -11.91
CA THR A 95 -3.37 -9.44 -12.13
C THR A 95 -1.86 -9.53 -12.40
N MET A 96 -1.36 -8.70 -13.31
CA MET A 96 0.06 -8.66 -13.68
C MET A 96 0.95 -8.26 -12.49
N TRP A 97 0.56 -7.24 -11.75
CA TRP A 97 1.31 -6.81 -10.56
C TRP A 97 1.32 -7.91 -9.49
N THR A 98 0.16 -8.55 -9.24
CA THR A 98 0.07 -9.68 -8.29
C THR A 98 0.98 -10.81 -8.70
N HIS A 99 0.88 -11.29 -9.96
CA HIS A 99 1.71 -12.36 -10.46
C HIS A 99 3.20 -12.07 -10.30
N ASN A 100 3.67 -10.93 -10.84
CA ASN A 100 5.09 -10.61 -10.80
C ASN A 100 5.61 -10.44 -9.37
N SER A 101 4.86 -9.74 -8.51
CA SER A 101 5.30 -9.49 -7.14
C SER A 101 5.35 -10.76 -6.29
N THR A 102 4.45 -11.72 -6.49
CA THR A 102 4.50 -13.02 -5.79
C THR A 102 5.56 -13.95 -6.37
N ALA A 103 5.73 -13.97 -7.70
CA ALA A 103 6.76 -14.78 -8.37
C ALA A 103 8.18 -14.34 -8.00
N LEU A 104 8.43 -13.06 -7.74
CA LEU A 104 9.70 -12.56 -7.20
C LEU A 104 10.05 -13.21 -5.83
N GLU A 105 9.05 -13.62 -5.05
CA GLU A 105 9.23 -14.33 -3.77
C GLU A 105 9.22 -15.86 -3.91
N GLY A 106 9.09 -16.37 -5.14
CA GLY A 106 9.17 -17.81 -5.42
C GLY A 106 7.83 -18.51 -5.60
N ASN A 107 6.71 -17.76 -5.72
CA ASN A 107 5.41 -18.34 -6.09
C ASN A 107 5.49 -19.02 -7.47
N THR A 108 4.88 -20.19 -7.61
CA THR A 108 5.00 -21.05 -8.80
C THR A 108 3.86 -20.90 -9.80
N LEU A 109 2.86 -20.09 -9.51
CA LEU A 109 1.73 -19.81 -10.40
C LEU A 109 2.18 -18.91 -11.56
N ASN A 110 1.81 -19.28 -12.80
CA ASN A 110 2.03 -18.42 -13.95
C ASN A 110 0.96 -17.33 -14.07
N LEU A 111 1.10 -16.43 -15.05
CA LEU A 111 0.19 -15.28 -15.21
C LEU A 111 -1.24 -15.74 -15.51
N GLY A 112 -1.44 -16.75 -16.38
CA GLY A 112 -2.77 -17.28 -16.71
C GLY A 112 -3.43 -17.96 -15.52
N GLU A 113 -2.67 -18.74 -14.73
CA GLU A 113 -3.14 -19.36 -13.49
C GLU A 113 -3.51 -18.29 -12.44
N THR A 114 -2.71 -17.24 -12.32
CA THR A 114 -3.00 -16.09 -11.44
C THR A 114 -4.30 -15.41 -11.86
N GLN A 115 -4.48 -15.15 -13.15
CA GLN A 115 -5.70 -14.58 -13.72
C GLN A 115 -6.92 -15.46 -13.44
N PHE A 116 -6.80 -16.77 -13.66
CA PHE A 116 -7.88 -17.74 -13.40
C PHE A 116 -8.31 -17.71 -11.93
N ILE A 117 -7.36 -17.73 -10.98
CA ILE A 117 -7.66 -17.67 -9.57
C ILE A 117 -8.37 -16.36 -9.20
N LEU A 118 -7.89 -15.22 -9.70
CA LEU A 118 -8.44 -13.92 -9.34
C LEU A 118 -9.81 -13.62 -9.96
N ASN A 119 -10.08 -14.16 -11.17
CA ASN A 119 -11.33 -13.92 -11.86
C ASN A 119 -12.42 -14.95 -11.50
N GLU A 120 -12.06 -16.24 -11.41
CA GLU A 120 -13.02 -17.32 -11.20
C GLU A 120 -13.13 -17.73 -9.73
N GLY A 121 -12.18 -17.34 -8.88
CA GLY A 121 -12.15 -17.73 -7.46
C GLY A 121 -11.89 -19.23 -7.26
N LEU A 122 -11.33 -19.92 -8.26
CA LEU A 122 -11.07 -21.35 -8.25
C LEU A 122 -9.58 -21.64 -8.01
N THR A 123 -9.28 -22.89 -7.65
CA THR A 123 -7.90 -23.35 -7.44
C THR A 123 -7.37 -24.06 -8.68
N VAL A 124 -6.05 -24.02 -8.87
CA VAL A 124 -5.33 -24.72 -9.93
C VAL A 124 -4.80 -26.03 -9.38
N SER A 125 -5.13 -27.14 -10.06
CA SER A 125 -4.68 -28.48 -9.65
C SER A 125 -3.16 -28.61 -9.71
N GLY A 126 -2.58 -29.31 -8.74
CA GLY A 126 -1.15 -29.57 -8.67
C GLY A 126 -0.30 -28.40 -8.17
N LYS A 127 -0.91 -27.28 -7.77
CA LYS A 127 -0.21 -26.13 -7.19
C LYS A 127 -0.38 -26.05 -5.68
N PRO A 128 0.64 -25.58 -4.93
CA PRO A 128 0.55 -25.45 -3.48
C PRO A 128 -0.60 -24.51 -3.06
N LEU A 129 -1.33 -24.84 -2.01
CA LEU A 129 -2.35 -23.96 -1.44
C LEU A 129 -1.77 -22.62 -0.95
N LYS A 130 -0.51 -22.63 -0.51
CA LYS A 130 0.22 -21.42 -0.14
C LYS A 130 0.26 -20.43 -1.31
N ASP A 131 0.60 -20.88 -2.51
CA ASP A 131 0.73 -20.04 -3.69
C ASP A 131 -0.60 -19.36 -4.05
N HIS A 132 -1.72 -20.09 -3.95
CA HIS A 132 -3.07 -19.53 -4.15
C HIS A 132 -3.39 -18.44 -3.13
N LYS A 133 -3.12 -18.71 -1.84
CA LYS A 133 -3.35 -17.72 -0.77
C LYS A 133 -2.51 -16.46 -0.98
N GLU A 134 -1.23 -16.59 -1.37
CA GLU A 134 -0.35 -15.46 -1.63
C GLU A 134 -0.85 -14.57 -2.76
N VAL A 135 -1.34 -15.16 -3.85
CA VAL A 135 -1.94 -14.43 -4.98
C VAL A 135 -3.19 -13.67 -4.53
N VAL A 136 -4.13 -14.33 -3.86
CA VAL A 136 -5.37 -13.68 -3.38
C VAL A 136 -5.04 -12.60 -2.35
N GLY A 137 -4.13 -12.88 -1.43
CA GLY A 137 -3.72 -11.92 -0.40
C GLY A 137 -3.03 -10.68 -0.98
N HIS A 138 -2.14 -10.87 -1.97
CA HIS A 138 -1.48 -9.76 -2.65
C HIS A 138 -2.46 -8.90 -3.45
N ALA A 139 -3.39 -9.52 -4.17
CA ALA A 139 -4.43 -8.82 -4.90
C ALA A 139 -5.34 -8.00 -3.94
N THR A 140 -5.69 -8.57 -2.78
CA THR A 140 -6.41 -7.85 -1.71
C THR A 140 -5.60 -6.66 -1.19
N ALA A 141 -4.28 -6.81 -1.04
CA ALA A 141 -3.41 -5.72 -0.61
C ALA A 141 -3.32 -4.60 -1.65
N ILE A 142 -3.38 -4.91 -2.97
CA ILE A 142 -3.51 -3.90 -4.02
C ILE A 142 -4.82 -3.12 -3.86
N ASP A 143 -5.94 -3.79 -3.65
CA ASP A 143 -7.25 -3.14 -3.46
C ASP A 143 -7.22 -2.18 -2.25
N LEU A 144 -6.65 -2.62 -1.11
CA LEU A 144 -6.42 -1.76 0.05
C LEU A 144 -5.51 -0.56 -0.26
N LEU A 145 -4.47 -0.76 -1.07
CA LEU A 145 -3.57 0.32 -1.48
C LEU A 145 -4.29 1.38 -2.31
N TYR A 146 -5.15 0.98 -3.24
CA TYR A 146 -5.99 1.90 -4.02
C TYR A 146 -6.90 2.74 -3.12
N ASP A 147 -7.45 2.16 -2.04
CA ASP A 147 -8.23 2.91 -1.05
C ASP A 147 -7.39 3.91 -0.23
N MET A 148 -6.07 3.70 -0.17
CA MET A 148 -5.14 4.61 0.52
C MET A 148 -4.73 5.82 -0.35
N ILE A 149 -4.94 5.81 -1.67
CA ILE A 149 -4.48 6.89 -2.56
C ILE A 149 -5.03 8.25 -2.14
N GLY A 150 -6.33 8.34 -1.83
CA GLY A 150 -7.00 9.57 -1.39
C GLY A 150 -6.90 9.84 0.12
N ASN A 151 -6.21 9.02 0.88
CA ASN A 151 -6.17 9.08 2.34
C ASN A 151 -4.73 9.10 2.85
N GLU A 152 -4.54 9.70 4.03
CA GLU A 152 -3.26 9.67 4.74
C GLU A 152 -2.79 8.23 5.00
N LEU A 153 -1.53 7.93 4.74
CA LEU A 153 -0.90 6.68 5.14
C LEU A 153 -0.65 6.71 6.65
N THR A 154 -0.88 5.59 7.30
CA THR A 154 -0.62 5.42 8.73
C THR A 154 0.07 4.09 9.01
N VAL A 155 0.75 3.99 10.14
CA VAL A 155 1.35 2.72 10.60
C VAL A 155 0.30 1.59 10.63
N SER A 156 -0.93 1.88 11.07
CA SER A 156 -2.02 0.89 11.08
C SER A 156 -2.36 0.38 9.69
N LYS A 157 -2.35 1.24 8.67
CA LYS A 157 -2.60 0.84 7.27
C LYS A 157 -1.47 -0.03 6.72
N ILE A 158 -0.21 0.24 7.08
CA ILE A 158 0.93 -0.62 6.73
C ILE A 158 0.75 -2.01 7.35
N LYS A 159 0.34 -2.09 8.62
CA LYS A 159 0.03 -3.37 9.28
C LYS A 159 -1.16 -4.09 8.64
N GLN A 160 -2.16 -3.37 8.13
CA GLN A 160 -3.28 -3.95 7.37
C GLN A 160 -2.82 -4.53 6.03
N LEU A 161 -1.95 -3.84 5.29
CA LEU A 161 -1.33 -4.40 4.07
C LEU A 161 -0.58 -5.70 4.37
N HIS A 162 0.20 -5.72 5.46
CA HIS A 162 0.91 -6.93 5.87
C HIS A 162 -0.04 -8.09 6.19
N LYS A 163 -1.15 -7.85 6.89
CA LYS A 163 -2.18 -8.88 7.14
C LYS A 163 -2.79 -9.46 5.87
N ALA A 164 -2.94 -8.65 4.83
CA ALA A 164 -3.44 -9.13 3.55
C ALA A 164 -2.38 -9.96 2.81
N VAL A 165 -1.11 -9.54 2.83
CA VAL A 165 0.00 -10.22 2.14
C VAL A 165 0.44 -11.50 2.85
N GLN A 166 0.50 -11.49 4.17
CA GLN A 166 0.89 -12.64 4.97
C GLN A 166 -0.33 -13.55 5.22
N THR A 167 -0.49 -14.55 4.40
CA THR A 167 -1.66 -15.43 4.39
C THR A 167 -1.55 -16.64 5.34
N GLU A 168 -0.36 -16.89 5.89
CA GLU A 168 -0.14 -17.91 6.90
C GLU A 168 -0.14 -17.30 8.29
N VAL A 169 -1.13 -17.67 9.12
CA VAL A 169 -1.14 -17.34 10.54
C VAL A 169 -0.36 -18.41 11.26
N ILE A 170 0.85 -18.07 11.69
CA ILE A 170 1.69 -18.93 12.50
C ILE A 170 1.47 -18.51 13.96
N PHE A 171 1.07 -19.44 14.82
CA PHE A 171 0.99 -19.22 16.28
C PHE A 171 2.40 -19.27 16.89
N ASP A 172 3.20 -18.25 16.56
CA ASP A 172 4.57 -18.11 17.04
C ASP A 172 4.74 -16.67 17.53
N ILE A 173 5.04 -16.51 18.81
CA ILE A 173 5.19 -15.19 19.45
C ILE A 173 6.32 -14.38 18.82
N GLU A 174 7.31 -15.04 18.21
CA GLU A 174 8.43 -14.40 17.53
C GLU A 174 8.11 -13.98 16.10
N LYS A 175 6.96 -14.45 15.55
CA LYS A 175 6.50 -14.17 14.18
C LYS A 175 5.11 -13.54 14.16
N PRO A 176 4.96 -12.33 14.71
CA PRO A 176 3.65 -11.72 14.89
C PRO A 176 2.95 -11.47 13.57
N TYR A 177 1.69 -11.91 13.48
CA TYR A 177 0.83 -11.72 12.33
C TYR A 177 0.28 -10.30 12.29
N GLY A 178 0.62 -9.55 11.23
CA GLY A 178 0.14 -8.18 11.05
C GLY A 178 0.70 -7.19 12.08
N ASP A 179 1.85 -7.51 12.68
CA ASP A 179 2.58 -6.63 13.57
C ASP A 179 4.08 -6.69 13.31
N PHE A 180 4.81 -5.75 13.86
CA PHE A 180 6.25 -5.64 13.68
C PHE A 180 6.99 -6.82 14.32
N LYS A 181 8.13 -7.16 13.75
CA LYS A 181 9.04 -8.17 14.29
C LYS A 181 9.44 -7.83 15.73
N VAL A 182 9.58 -8.87 16.54
CA VAL A 182 10.02 -8.76 17.95
C VAL A 182 11.41 -9.34 18.17
N VAL A 183 11.92 -10.09 17.19
CA VAL A 183 13.30 -10.61 17.17
C VAL A 183 14.08 -10.04 15.98
N PRO A 184 15.42 -9.89 16.11
CA PRO A 184 16.25 -9.46 14.99
C PRO A 184 16.15 -10.42 13.80
N ASN A 185 16.21 -9.86 12.60
CA ASN A 185 16.29 -10.64 11.36
C ASN A 185 17.36 -10.03 10.42
N GLY A 186 17.76 -10.78 9.42
CA GLY A 186 18.76 -10.39 8.44
C GLY A 186 18.81 -11.39 7.30
N THR A 187 19.72 -11.17 6.37
CA THR A 187 19.92 -12.03 5.20
C THR A 187 21.41 -12.23 4.93
N TYR A 188 21.72 -13.29 4.21
CA TYR A 188 23.07 -13.48 3.67
C TYR A 188 23.12 -12.91 2.26
N LEU A 189 23.99 -11.93 2.04
CA LEU A 189 24.26 -11.35 0.74
C LEU A 189 25.38 -12.17 0.08
N LEU A 190 25.19 -12.51 -1.19
CA LEU A 190 26.24 -13.10 -2.01
C LEU A 190 26.97 -11.98 -2.73
N LEU A 191 28.27 -11.86 -2.52
CA LEU A 191 29.12 -10.87 -3.18
C LEU A 191 29.66 -11.40 -4.52
N ASP A 192 30.22 -10.50 -5.34
CA ASP A 192 30.74 -10.84 -6.67
C ASP A 192 31.88 -11.87 -6.62
N ASP A 193 32.65 -11.91 -5.54
CA ASP A 193 33.72 -12.90 -5.27
C ASP A 193 33.20 -14.24 -4.69
N SER A 194 31.88 -14.45 -4.72
CA SER A 194 31.18 -15.61 -4.14
C SER A 194 31.26 -15.74 -2.62
N SER A 195 31.81 -14.75 -1.93
CA SER A 195 31.76 -14.69 -0.47
C SER A 195 30.35 -14.33 0.01
N LYS A 196 30.05 -14.70 1.28
CA LYS A 196 28.76 -14.41 1.91
C LYS A 196 28.99 -13.52 3.11
N ILE A 197 28.29 -12.40 3.17
CA ILE A 197 28.25 -11.54 4.35
C ILE A 197 26.83 -11.53 4.92
N TYR A 198 26.74 -11.50 6.26
CA TYR A 198 25.45 -11.33 6.91
C TYR A 198 25.11 -9.85 7.01
N HIS A 199 23.97 -9.48 6.47
CA HIS A 199 23.38 -8.14 6.58
C HIS A 199 22.24 -8.19 7.59
N ALA A 200 22.39 -7.49 8.72
CA ALA A 200 21.34 -7.32 9.70
C ALA A 200 20.42 -6.17 9.31
N TYR A 201 19.12 -6.40 9.33
CA TYR A 201 18.12 -5.35 9.19
C TYR A 201 17.95 -4.53 10.48
N SER A 202 17.21 -3.42 10.43
CA SER A 202 16.98 -2.57 11.60
C SER A 202 16.50 -3.37 12.81
N ARG A 203 16.96 -3.00 13.99
CA ARG A 203 16.62 -3.70 15.24
C ARG A 203 15.12 -3.56 15.54
N PRO A 204 14.47 -4.60 16.12
CA PRO A 204 13.04 -4.56 16.46
C PRO A 204 12.63 -3.32 17.26
N PHE A 205 13.48 -2.88 18.19
CA PHE A 205 13.24 -1.69 19.02
C PHE A 205 13.16 -0.39 18.20
N ASP A 206 13.92 -0.29 17.12
CA ASP A 206 13.98 0.92 16.27
C ASP A 206 12.81 0.97 15.26
N VAL A 207 12.27 -0.18 14.86
CA VAL A 207 11.25 -0.30 13.81
C VAL A 207 10.06 0.64 13.97
N PRO A 208 9.40 0.78 15.14
CA PRO A 208 8.23 1.65 15.26
C PRO A 208 8.53 3.10 14.90
N LYS A 209 9.68 3.63 15.34
CA LYS A 209 10.08 5.02 15.07
C LYS A 209 10.52 5.20 13.61
N LEU A 210 11.26 4.24 13.06
CA LEU A 210 11.70 4.28 11.66
C LEU A 210 10.51 4.23 10.70
N ILE A 211 9.47 3.43 10.98
CA ILE A 211 8.26 3.37 10.17
C ILE A 211 7.45 4.68 10.27
N ILE A 212 7.44 5.36 11.40
CA ILE A 212 6.86 6.71 11.49
C ILE A 212 7.61 7.66 10.56
N GLY A 213 8.94 7.68 10.60
CA GLY A 213 9.76 8.48 9.69
C GLY A 213 9.54 8.14 8.21
N LEU A 214 9.36 6.86 7.87
CA LEU A 214 9.00 6.44 6.51
C LEU A 214 7.61 6.96 6.11
N VAL A 215 6.62 6.90 6.99
CA VAL A 215 5.28 7.45 6.74
C VAL A 215 5.36 8.96 6.47
N GLU A 216 6.08 9.71 7.30
CA GLU A 216 6.32 11.14 7.11
C GLU A 216 7.02 11.43 5.77
N HIS A 217 8.03 10.64 5.42
CA HIS A 217 8.69 10.72 4.12
C HIS A 217 7.69 10.55 2.97
N ILE A 218 6.88 9.48 2.97
CA ILE A 218 5.88 9.21 1.92
C ILE A 218 4.81 10.31 1.83
N GLU A 219 4.34 10.81 2.97
CA GLU A 219 3.32 11.87 3.01
C GLU A 219 3.86 13.23 2.53
N SER A 220 5.17 13.45 2.64
CA SER A 220 5.84 14.64 2.10
C SER A 220 6.10 14.58 0.58
N CYS A 221 6.11 13.37 -0.02
CA CYS A 221 6.39 13.17 -1.44
C CYS A 221 5.28 13.79 -2.32
N LYS A 222 5.69 14.71 -3.21
CA LYS A 222 4.81 15.36 -4.20
C LYS A 222 5.52 15.49 -5.54
N PRO A 223 5.79 14.35 -6.22
CA PRO A 223 6.54 14.37 -7.47
C PRO A 223 5.80 15.16 -8.56
N GLN A 224 6.54 15.97 -9.30
CA GLN A 224 6.03 16.78 -10.41
C GLN A 224 6.26 16.08 -11.76
N SER A 225 7.18 15.12 -11.81
CA SER A 225 7.51 14.35 -13.01
C SER A 225 7.55 12.85 -12.71
N ILE A 226 7.52 12.05 -13.78
CA ILE A 226 7.65 10.60 -13.66
C ILE A 226 9.05 10.19 -13.18
N ASP A 227 10.10 10.89 -13.60
CA ASP A 227 11.47 10.62 -13.16
C ASP A 227 11.63 10.85 -11.64
N GLU A 228 11.03 11.93 -11.13
CA GLU A 228 11.00 12.20 -9.70
C GLU A 228 10.17 11.15 -8.95
N ALA A 229 9.02 10.75 -9.48
CA ALA A 229 8.17 9.72 -8.88
C ALA A 229 8.88 8.36 -8.80
N ILE A 230 9.63 7.97 -9.84
CA ILE A 230 10.42 6.74 -9.85
C ILE A 230 11.59 6.82 -8.86
N THR A 231 12.24 7.97 -8.76
CA THR A 231 13.31 8.20 -7.76
C THR A 231 12.77 8.02 -6.34
N LEU A 232 11.62 8.62 -6.04
CA LEU A 232 10.96 8.50 -4.74
C LEU A 232 10.44 7.07 -4.49
N TYR A 233 9.96 6.38 -5.53
CA TYR A 233 9.62 4.96 -5.46
C TYR A 233 10.83 4.13 -5.04
N ALA A 234 11.96 4.27 -5.74
CA ALA A 234 13.18 3.51 -5.47
C ALA A 234 13.70 3.77 -4.05
N THR A 235 13.72 5.04 -3.65
CA THR A 235 14.16 5.44 -2.29
C THR A 235 13.24 4.84 -1.23
N THR A 236 11.92 4.97 -1.37
CA THR A 236 10.93 4.43 -0.42
C THR A 236 11.02 2.90 -0.32
N HIS A 237 11.20 2.23 -1.46
CA HIS A 237 11.38 0.78 -1.53
C HIS A 237 12.62 0.34 -0.74
N LEU A 238 13.76 1.01 -0.93
CA LEU A 238 15.00 0.71 -0.20
C LEU A 238 14.86 0.97 1.29
N ILE A 239 14.29 2.11 1.70
CA ILE A 239 14.06 2.41 3.12
C ILE A 239 13.28 1.28 3.78
N PHE A 240 12.13 0.88 3.19
CA PHE A 240 11.31 -0.18 3.74
C PHE A 240 12.03 -1.53 3.76
N GLY A 241 12.76 -1.85 2.69
CA GLY A 241 13.55 -3.07 2.57
C GLY A 241 14.66 -3.17 3.62
N GLN A 242 15.32 -2.05 3.95
CA GLN A 242 16.39 -1.98 4.96
C GLN A 242 15.84 -1.99 6.40
N ILE A 243 14.72 -1.33 6.66
CA ILE A 243 14.02 -1.43 7.96
C ILE A 243 13.57 -2.86 8.21
N HIS A 244 13.02 -3.51 7.19
CA HIS A 244 12.54 -4.90 7.22
C HIS A 244 11.62 -5.17 8.42
N PRO A 245 10.51 -4.42 8.53
CA PRO A 245 9.77 -4.30 9.79
C PRO A 245 9.03 -5.57 10.22
N PHE A 246 8.79 -6.51 9.33
CA PHE A 246 8.01 -7.71 9.59
C PHE A 246 8.88 -8.96 9.57
N TRP A 247 8.33 -10.06 10.05
CA TRP A 247 9.01 -11.35 9.97
C TRP A 247 9.15 -11.85 8.53
N ASP A 248 8.09 -11.74 7.74
CA ASP A 248 8.02 -12.11 6.33
C ASP A 248 7.17 -11.09 5.54
N GLY A 249 7.16 -11.20 4.20
CA GLY A 249 6.34 -10.34 3.32
C GLY A 249 6.90 -8.94 3.08
N ASN A 250 8.07 -8.61 3.60
CA ASN A 250 8.64 -7.26 3.49
C ASN A 250 8.87 -6.82 2.04
N GLY A 251 9.36 -7.70 1.15
CA GLY A 251 9.56 -7.39 -0.26
C GLY A 251 8.25 -7.02 -0.96
N ARG A 252 7.19 -7.81 -0.73
CA ARG A 252 5.84 -7.54 -1.29
C ARG A 252 5.29 -6.21 -0.81
N ILE A 253 5.42 -5.90 0.50
CA ILE A 253 4.97 -4.64 1.08
C ILE A 253 5.83 -3.46 0.58
N ALA A 254 7.13 -3.60 0.45
CA ALA A 254 8.02 -2.56 -0.10
C ALA A 254 7.56 -2.12 -1.49
N ARG A 255 7.29 -3.08 -2.39
CA ARG A 255 6.79 -2.82 -3.75
C ARG A 255 5.40 -2.20 -3.76
N LEU A 256 4.52 -2.56 -2.83
CA LEU A 256 3.19 -1.96 -2.69
C LEU A 256 3.27 -0.52 -2.20
N ILE A 257 3.94 -0.26 -1.08
CA ILE A 257 4.00 1.07 -0.45
C ILE A 257 4.73 2.07 -1.35
N ALA A 258 5.81 1.66 -2.01
CA ALA A 258 6.54 2.52 -2.94
C ALA A 258 5.65 2.97 -4.11
N ASN A 259 4.77 2.10 -4.61
CA ASN A 259 3.81 2.43 -5.65
C ASN A 259 2.74 3.46 -5.23
N LEU A 260 2.50 3.65 -3.93
CA LEU A 260 1.55 4.67 -3.47
C LEU A 260 1.96 6.07 -3.94
N ILE A 261 3.26 6.35 -4.06
CA ILE A 261 3.80 7.63 -4.55
C ILE A 261 3.40 7.85 -6.02
N LEU A 262 3.64 6.85 -6.89
CA LEU A 262 3.28 6.89 -8.31
C LEU A 262 1.77 7.07 -8.48
N LEU A 263 0.98 6.24 -7.81
CA LEU A 263 -0.47 6.24 -7.90
C LEU A 263 -1.08 7.57 -7.41
N ARG A 264 -0.55 8.16 -6.33
CA ARG A 264 -1.00 9.47 -5.82
C ARG A 264 -0.71 10.61 -6.79
N ALA A 265 0.36 10.50 -7.57
CA ALA A 265 0.71 11.45 -8.63
C ALA A 265 -0.04 11.20 -9.96
N GLY A 266 -0.91 10.18 -10.01
CA GLY A 266 -1.70 9.82 -11.18
C GLY A 266 -0.95 8.98 -12.21
N PHE A 267 0.26 8.49 -11.89
CA PHE A 267 1.04 7.61 -12.76
C PHE A 267 0.62 6.15 -12.61
N ALA A 268 0.95 5.33 -13.62
CA ALA A 268 0.77 3.88 -13.57
C ALA A 268 1.65 3.25 -12.46
N PRO A 269 1.26 2.10 -11.90
CA PRO A 269 2.12 1.39 -10.97
C PRO A 269 3.38 0.89 -11.67
N LEU A 270 4.51 0.89 -10.98
CA LEU A 270 5.74 0.25 -11.39
C LEU A 270 5.68 -1.22 -11.01
N VAL A 271 5.75 -2.11 -11.99
CA VAL A 271 5.78 -3.55 -11.79
C VAL A 271 7.16 -4.08 -12.17
N ILE A 272 7.85 -4.70 -11.21
CA ILE A 272 9.12 -5.37 -11.46
C ILE A 272 8.81 -6.74 -12.07
N PRO A 273 9.25 -7.04 -13.32
CA PRO A 273 8.98 -8.33 -13.95
C PRO A 273 9.67 -9.48 -13.20
N ALA A 274 8.97 -10.61 -13.05
CA ALA A 274 9.53 -11.80 -12.42
C ALA A 274 10.78 -12.33 -13.15
N THR A 275 10.85 -12.12 -14.45
CA THR A 275 12.01 -12.46 -15.29
C THR A 275 13.27 -11.69 -14.92
N ARG A 276 13.15 -10.54 -14.24
CA ARG A 276 14.27 -9.72 -13.78
C ARG A 276 14.63 -9.95 -12.30
N ARG A 277 14.18 -11.07 -11.74
CA ARG A 277 14.39 -11.40 -10.32
C ARG A 277 15.86 -11.38 -9.90
N LEU A 278 16.75 -11.93 -10.74
CA LEU A 278 18.18 -12.01 -10.41
C LEU A 278 18.82 -10.62 -10.39
N ASP A 279 18.55 -9.78 -11.38
CA ASP A 279 19.04 -8.40 -11.43
C ASP A 279 18.55 -7.60 -10.22
N TYR A 280 17.25 -7.72 -9.92
CA TYR A 280 16.62 -7.07 -8.79
C TYR A 280 17.28 -7.42 -7.45
N ILE A 281 17.50 -8.73 -7.19
CA ILE A 281 18.15 -9.19 -5.97
C ILE A 281 19.61 -8.73 -5.93
N ALA A 282 20.35 -8.80 -7.05
CA ALA A 282 21.74 -8.40 -7.11
C ALA A 282 21.91 -6.90 -6.79
N ILE A 283 21.06 -6.04 -7.36
CA ILE A 283 21.11 -4.59 -7.11
C ILE A 283 20.80 -4.28 -5.63
N LEU A 284 19.77 -4.90 -5.05
CA LEU A 284 19.46 -4.72 -3.64
C LEU A 284 20.58 -5.23 -2.72
N SER A 285 21.22 -6.33 -3.10
CA SER A 285 22.36 -6.89 -2.36
C SER A 285 23.57 -5.96 -2.38
N LYS A 286 23.87 -5.34 -3.53
CA LYS A 286 24.94 -4.34 -3.63
C LYS A 286 24.68 -3.14 -2.72
N TYR A 287 23.47 -2.62 -2.69
CA TYR A 287 23.11 -1.53 -1.78
C TYR A 287 23.28 -1.96 -0.31
N SER A 288 22.75 -3.11 0.06
CA SER A 288 22.84 -3.64 1.43
C SER A 288 24.28 -3.98 1.88
N ALA A 289 25.14 -4.36 0.93
CA ALA A 289 26.56 -4.63 1.23
C ALA A 289 27.37 -3.36 1.54
N LYS A 290 26.91 -2.19 1.07
CA LYS A 290 27.59 -0.90 1.24
C LYS A 290 27.03 -0.07 2.38
N HIS A 291 25.77 -0.29 2.75
CA HIS A 291 25.06 0.56 3.69
C HIS A 291 24.43 -0.29 4.79
N GLU A 292 24.67 0.10 6.03
CA GLU A 292 23.98 -0.51 7.17
C GLU A 292 22.48 -0.14 7.15
N ALA A 293 21.68 -1.01 7.76
CA ALA A 293 20.27 -0.73 7.93
C ALA A 293 20.05 0.47 8.87
N PRO A 294 19.04 1.33 8.61
CA PRO A 294 18.82 2.53 9.38
C PRO A 294 18.56 2.24 10.86
N SER A 295 19.07 3.11 11.73
CA SER A 295 18.83 3.14 13.16
C SER A 295 18.30 4.51 13.60
N ILE A 296 17.80 4.62 14.83
CA ILE A 296 17.28 5.89 15.35
C ILE A 296 18.40 6.92 15.45
N GLY A 297 18.20 8.05 14.79
CA GLY A 297 19.18 9.15 14.75
C GLY A 297 20.01 9.18 13.48
N GLU A 298 19.99 8.12 12.68
CA GLU A 298 20.67 8.01 11.39
C GLU A 298 19.73 8.32 10.23
N PRO A 299 20.27 8.66 9.04
CA PRO A 299 19.46 8.82 7.83
C PRO A 299 18.70 7.55 7.49
N LEU A 300 17.47 7.69 6.97
CA LEU A 300 16.65 6.54 6.53
C LEU A 300 17.25 5.82 5.33
N PHE A 301 18.07 6.50 4.52
CA PHE A 301 18.73 5.94 3.35
C PHE A 301 20.01 6.70 3.02
N HIS A 302 20.85 6.09 2.21
CA HIS A 302 22.09 6.67 1.73
C HIS A 302 22.04 6.93 0.23
N VAL A 303 22.56 8.10 -0.18
CA VAL A 303 22.69 8.47 -1.59
C VAL A 303 24.04 7.97 -2.09
N GLY A 304 24.05 7.29 -3.24
CA GLY A 304 25.27 6.74 -3.81
C GLY A 304 25.04 6.09 -5.18
N PRO A 305 26.10 5.53 -5.78
CA PRO A 305 26.00 4.81 -7.06
C PRO A 305 24.99 3.66 -7.04
N GLU A 306 24.89 2.93 -5.93
CA GLU A 306 24.00 1.79 -5.74
C GLU A 306 22.53 2.21 -5.77
N LEU A 307 22.19 3.36 -5.16
CA LEU A 307 20.84 3.93 -5.28
C LEU A 307 20.55 4.33 -6.73
N ASN A 308 21.50 4.94 -7.43
CA ASN A 308 21.33 5.32 -8.83
C ASN A 308 21.14 4.08 -9.74
N GLU A 309 21.87 2.98 -9.48
CA GLU A 309 21.68 1.71 -10.18
C GLU A 309 20.25 1.21 -9.99
N PHE A 310 19.72 1.24 -8.77
CA PHE A 310 18.35 0.83 -8.50
C PHE A 310 17.30 1.77 -9.14
N ILE A 311 17.52 3.08 -9.13
CA ILE A 311 16.65 4.05 -9.82
C ILE A 311 16.60 3.76 -11.32
N ASN A 312 17.73 3.49 -11.96
CA ASN A 312 17.79 3.16 -13.39
C ASN A 312 17.07 1.85 -13.69
N PHE A 313 17.26 0.82 -12.88
CA PHE A 313 16.52 -0.42 -12.96
C PHE A 313 14.99 -0.19 -12.85
N CYS A 314 14.55 0.64 -11.92
CA CYS A 314 13.15 1.01 -11.76
C CYS A 314 12.62 1.76 -12.98
N LYS A 315 13.41 2.65 -13.61
CA LYS A 315 13.02 3.34 -14.85
C LYS A 315 12.77 2.37 -16.00
N GLU A 316 13.63 1.36 -16.15
CA GLU A 316 13.45 0.31 -17.16
C GLU A 316 12.16 -0.49 -16.90
N CYS A 317 11.94 -0.96 -15.66
CA CYS A 317 10.73 -1.68 -15.29
C CYS A 317 9.45 -0.85 -15.52
N TYR A 318 9.51 0.46 -15.24
CA TYR A 318 8.38 1.34 -15.51
C TYR A 318 8.09 1.48 -17.01
N LYS A 319 9.13 1.58 -17.82
CA LYS A 319 9.02 1.61 -19.28
C LYS A 319 8.34 0.35 -19.81
N ASP A 320 8.69 -0.83 -19.28
CA ASP A 320 8.07 -2.10 -19.65
C ASP A 320 6.57 -2.11 -19.30
N THR A 321 6.21 -1.62 -18.11
CA THR A 321 4.80 -1.46 -17.71
C THR A 321 4.05 -0.53 -18.67
N MET A 322 4.64 0.60 -19.05
CA MET A 322 4.01 1.55 -19.96
C MET A 322 3.89 1.01 -21.38
N ASN A 323 4.87 0.25 -21.87
CA ASN A 323 4.79 -0.41 -23.17
C ASN A 323 3.58 -1.37 -23.25
N LEU A 324 3.37 -2.14 -22.17
CA LEU A 324 2.20 -3.02 -22.08
C LEU A 324 0.88 -2.21 -22.07
N ILE A 325 0.79 -1.16 -21.26
CA ILE A 325 -0.40 -0.29 -21.22
C ILE A 325 -0.70 0.30 -22.60
N ASN A 326 0.33 0.78 -23.31
CA ASN A 326 0.20 1.39 -24.62
C ASN A 326 -0.21 0.34 -25.69
N SER A 327 0.28 -0.89 -25.62
CA SER A 327 -0.12 -1.95 -26.54
C SER A 327 -1.62 -2.28 -26.45
N ILE A 328 -2.18 -2.20 -25.23
CA ILE A 328 -3.61 -2.42 -25.02
C ILE A 328 -4.45 -1.25 -25.53
N LYS A 329 -3.97 -0.01 -25.33
CA LYS A 329 -4.64 1.19 -25.85
C LYS A 329 -4.70 1.22 -27.37
N GLN A 330 -3.80 0.53 -28.06
CA GLN A 330 -3.72 0.48 -29.53
C GLN A 330 -4.53 -0.66 -30.16
N GLN A 331 -5.10 -1.57 -29.38
CA GLN A 331 -5.91 -2.71 -29.86
C GLN A 331 -7.38 -2.32 -30.15
N ASP A 332 -7.68 -1.04 -30.17
CA ASP A 332 -8.92 -0.41 -30.64
C ASP A 332 -8.68 0.27 -31.98
#